data_4113ca5bc496bf4622137da6232d094a
#
_entry.id   4113ca5bc496bf4622137da6232d094a
#
_cell.length_a   1.000
_cell.length_b   1.000
_cell.length_c   1.000
_cell.angle_alpha   90.00
_cell.angle_beta   90.00
_cell.angle_gamma   90.00
#
_symmetry.space_group_name_H-M   'P 1'
#
loop_
_entity.id
_entity.type
_entity.pdbx_description
1 polymer ?
#
loop_
_entity_poly.entity_id
_entity_poly.type
_entity_poly.pdbx_seq_one_letter_code
_entity_poly.pdbx_strand_id
1 'polypeptide(L)'
;MKFYLSGGMEYKADLGMTWREWLTEKLEEHDHKPVDPVKLESPDESGKPIQGRLTQLKLEGNLKEVRKLVRNNLFPKDMYGIQLADAMVVYYDESVQKGAGTLAEAWEAFREGKPMYIISEFPLEKIPTWLIGESIELFHSFEDFLAYVADENNLIMDMLAAKKAASEALGDIY
;
A
#
# COMPACT_ATOMS: atom_id res chain seq x y z
N MET A 1 15.53 -2.56 4.36
CA MET A 1 14.57 -2.92 3.29
C MET A 1 13.85 -1.68 2.78
N LYS A 2 13.18 -1.77 1.61
CA LYS A 2 12.29 -0.73 1.08
C LYS A 2 10.84 -1.15 1.31
N PHE A 3 10.04 -0.30 1.93
CA PHE A 3 8.63 -0.57 2.25
C PHE A 3 7.70 0.34 1.45
N TYR A 4 6.82 -0.23 0.63
CA TYR A 4 5.74 0.54 0.00
C TYR A 4 4.62 0.79 1.01
N LEU A 5 4.21 2.06 1.17
CA LEU A 5 3.25 2.49 2.18
C LEU A 5 1.84 2.60 1.59
N SER A 6 1.14 1.46 1.50
CA SER A 6 -0.24 1.39 1.00
C SER A 6 -1.27 1.76 2.06
N GLY A 7 -2.34 2.42 1.66
CA GLY A 7 -3.44 2.82 2.54
C GLY A 7 -4.35 3.85 1.87
N GLY A 8 -5.50 4.11 2.48
CA GLY A 8 -6.51 4.99 1.92
C GLY A 8 -6.02 6.41 1.68
N MET A 9 -6.34 6.94 0.50
CA MET A 9 -6.06 8.32 0.09
C MET A 9 -7.37 9.05 -0.26
N GLU A 10 -8.18 8.48 -1.12
CA GLU A 10 -9.35 9.12 -1.75
C GLU A 10 -10.38 9.65 -0.74
N TYR A 11 -10.53 8.97 0.39
CA TYR A 11 -11.53 9.28 1.41
C TYR A 11 -10.94 9.85 2.70
N LYS A 12 -9.71 10.38 2.62
CA LYS A 12 -9.04 11.08 3.73
C LYS A 12 -8.81 12.55 3.38
N ALA A 13 -9.06 13.43 4.34
CA ALA A 13 -8.87 14.88 4.17
C ALA A 13 -7.42 15.26 3.88
N ASP A 14 -6.48 14.53 4.48
CA ASP A 14 -5.04 14.70 4.34
C ASP A 14 -4.43 13.76 3.28
N LEU A 15 -5.24 13.05 2.50
CA LEU A 15 -4.80 12.01 1.56
C LEU A 15 -3.96 10.90 2.22
N GLY A 16 -4.07 10.76 3.54
CA GLY A 16 -3.29 9.81 4.33
C GLY A 16 -1.81 10.22 4.50
N MET A 17 -1.47 11.48 4.36
CA MET A 17 -0.10 11.98 4.51
C MET A 17 0.42 11.84 5.94
N THR A 18 -0.38 12.18 6.95
CA THR A 18 0.04 12.24 8.35
C THR A 18 0.66 10.92 8.84
N TRP A 19 0.00 9.79 8.63
CA TRP A 19 0.54 8.50 9.08
C TRP A 19 1.75 8.07 8.25
N ARG A 20 1.78 8.40 6.94
CA ARG A 20 2.92 8.07 6.08
C ARG A 20 4.16 8.85 6.43
N GLU A 21 4.04 10.12 6.74
CA GLU A 21 5.15 10.97 7.19
C GLU A 21 5.73 10.43 8.51
N TRP A 22 4.86 10.15 9.48
CA TRP A 22 5.28 9.59 10.76
C TRP A 22 5.97 8.23 10.59
N LEU A 23 5.38 7.31 9.83
CA LEU A 23 5.96 5.99 9.62
C LEU A 23 7.26 6.07 8.78
N THR A 24 7.35 7.03 7.86
CA THR A 24 8.57 7.31 7.11
C THR A 24 9.73 7.60 8.05
N GLU A 25 9.57 8.57 8.97
CA GLU A 25 10.59 8.92 9.95
C GLU A 25 11.01 7.70 10.79
N LYS A 26 10.04 6.92 11.26
CA LYS A 26 10.30 5.74 12.09
C LYS A 26 11.01 4.62 11.35
N LEU A 27 10.66 4.36 10.11
CA LEU A 27 11.36 3.37 9.28
C LEU A 27 12.81 3.80 8.98
N GLU A 28 13.05 5.09 8.73
CA GLU A 28 14.39 5.64 8.51
C GLU A 28 15.27 5.55 9.78
N GLU A 29 14.69 5.70 10.99
CA GLU A 29 15.40 5.47 12.26
C GLU A 29 15.92 4.01 12.40
N HIS A 30 15.30 3.06 11.68
CA HIS A 30 15.68 1.63 11.64
C HIS A 30 16.42 1.23 10.34
N ASP A 31 17.04 2.18 9.64
CA ASP A 31 17.77 1.95 8.38
C ASP A 31 16.92 1.34 7.24
N HIS A 32 15.60 1.54 7.29
CA HIS A 32 14.69 1.17 6.22
C HIS A 32 14.35 2.36 5.31
N LYS A 33 13.91 2.07 4.08
CA LYS A 33 13.57 3.10 3.10
C LYS A 33 12.07 3.04 2.77
N PRO A 34 11.30 4.06 3.12
CA PRO A 34 9.90 4.14 2.71
C PRO A 34 9.77 4.48 1.22
N VAL A 35 8.78 3.88 0.57
CA VAL A 35 8.31 4.22 -0.78
C VAL A 35 6.88 4.72 -0.63
N ASP A 36 6.74 6.04 -0.52
CA ASP A 36 5.46 6.71 -0.29
C ASP A 36 4.79 7.05 -1.63
N PRO A 37 3.62 6.44 -1.97
CA PRO A 37 2.92 6.71 -3.22
C PRO A 37 2.47 8.17 -3.36
N VAL A 38 2.26 8.90 -2.26
CA VAL A 38 1.94 10.34 -2.32
C VAL A 38 3.12 11.14 -2.84
N LYS A 39 4.34 10.82 -2.41
CA LYS A 39 5.57 11.48 -2.87
C LYS A 39 5.97 11.09 -4.30
N LEU A 40 5.50 9.95 -4.79
CA LEU A 40 5.70 9.52 -6.17
C LEU A 40 4.71 10.20 -7.14
N GLU A 41 3.66 10.83 -6.63
CA GLU A 41 2.65 11.47 -7.45
C GLU A 41 3.19 12.75 -8.08
N SER A 42 3.14 12.82 -9.41
CA SER A 42 3.36 14.07 -10.12
C SER A 42 2.10 14.93 -9.98
N PRO A 43 2.23 16.20 -9.56
CA PRO A 43 1.09 17.11 -9.51
C PRO A 43 0.48 17.30 -10.90
N ASP A 44 -0.79 17.66 -10.95
CA ASP A 44 -1.45 18.06 -12.19
C ASP A 44 -0.87 19.39 -12.73
N GLU A 45 -1.34 19.82 -13.90
CA GLU A 45 -0.90 21.07 -14.54
C GLU A 45 -1.10 22.32 -13.66
N SER A 46 -1.96 22.24 -12.63
CA SER A 46 -2.19 23.30 -11.65
C SER A 46 -1.33 23.17 -10.38
N GLY A 47 -0.46 22.16 -10.30
CA GLY A 47 0.38 21.88 -9.14
C GLY A 47 -0.35 21.19 -7.98
N LYS A 48 -1.57 20.64 -8.24
CA LYS A 48 -2.41 19.99 -7.23
C LYS A 48 -2.32 18.47 -7.33
N PRO A 49 -2.55 17.74 -6.22
CA PRO A 49 -2.68 16.30 -6.25
C PRO A 49 -3.76 15.84 -7.23
N ILE A 50 -3.48 14.82 -8.02
CA ILE A 50 -4.39 14.24 -9.03
C ILE A 50 -5.70 13.77 -8.39
N GLN A 51 -5.66 13.35 -7.14
CA GLN A 51 -6.84 12.87 -6.41
C GLN A 51 -7.96 13.92 -6.33
N GLY A 52 -7.65 15.19 -6.10
CA GLY A 52 -8.64 16.27 -6.10
C GLY A 52 -9.29 16.45 -7.47
N ARG A 53 -8.51 16.34 -8.55
CA ARG A 53 -9.01 16.40 -9.93
C ARG A 53 -9.92 15.22 -10.26
N LEU A 54 -9.57 14.01 -9.82
CA LEU A 54 -10.39 12.81 -10.00
C LEU A 54 -11.75 12.95 -9.31
N THR A 55 -11.78 13.45 -8.08
CA THR A 55 -13.02 13.70 -7.34
C THR A 55 -13.93 14.65 -8.12
N GLN A 56 -13.41 15.77 -8.63
CA GLN A 56 -14.16 16.71 -9.43
C GLN A 56 -14.72 16.08 -10.70
N LEU A 57 -13.90 15.35 -11.47
CA LEU A 57 -14.32 14.68 -12.69
C LEU A 57 -15.41 13.62 -12.45
N LYS A 58 -15.37 12.94 -11.31
CA LYS A 58 -16.42 12.00 -10.90
C LYS A 58 -17.75 12.73 -10.64
N LEU A 59 -17.73 13.89 -9.97
CA LEU A 59 -18.90 14.72 -9.74
C LEU A 59 -19.49 15.27 -11.05
N GLU A 60 -18.63 15.59 -12.02
CA GLU A 60 -19.02 16.04 -13.37
C GLU A 60 -19.52 14.89 -14.27
N GLY A 61 -19.41 13.64 -13.83
CA GLY A 61 -19.75 12.46 -14.65
C GLY A 61 -18.79 12.22 -15.81
N ASN A 62 -17.60 12.81 -15.80
CA ASN A 62 -16.62 12.74 -16.89
C ASN A 62 -15.81 11.45 -16.86
N LEU A 63 -16.46 10.33 -17.10
CA LEU A 63 -15.90 8.99 -17.03
C LEU A 63 -14.68 8.78 -17.95
N LYS A 64 -14.65 9.45 -19.11
CA LYS A 64 -13.54 9.34 -20.07
C LYS A 64 -12.24 9.89 -19.48
N GLU A 65 -12.29 11.08 -18.89
CA GLU A 65 -11.11 11.71 -18.30
C GLU A 65 -10.69 11.03 -17.00
N VAL A 66 -11.65 10.54 -16.18
CA VAL A 66 -11.33 9.70 -15.01
C VAL A 66 -10.49 8.49 -15.43
N ARG A 67 -10.96 7.72 -16.42
CA ARG A 67 -10.22 6.54 -16.91
C ARG A 67 -8.83 6.90 -17.44
N LYS A 68 -8.72 8.01 -18.16
CA LYS A 68 -7.44 8.48 -18.72
C LYS A 68 -6.45 8.81 -17.59
N LEU A 69 -6.88 9.60 -16.60
CA LEU A 69 -6.00 9.98 -15.48
C LEU A 69 -5.58 8.76 -14.65
N VAL A 70 -6.50 7.86 -14.32
CA VAL A 70 -6.16 6.66 -13.56
C VAL A 70 -5.14 5.79 -14.29
N ARG A 71 -5.39 5.50 -15.59
CA ARG A 71 -4.53 4.62 -16.39
C ARG A 71 -3.15 5.20 -16.69
N ASN A 72 -3.06 6.52 -16.85
CA ASN A 72 -1.82 7.16 -17.27
C ASN A 72 -0.99 7.70 -16.09
N ASN A 73 -1.60 7.82 -14.90
CA ASN A 73 -0.91 8.39 -13.75
C ASN A 73 -0.91 7.45 -12.54
N LEU A 74 -2.11 7.04 -12.02
CA LEU A 74 -2.15 6.26 -10.79
C LEU A 74 -1.58 4.85 -10.99
N PHE A 75 -2.08 4.09 -11.97
CA PHE A 75 -1.61 2.72 -12.20
C PHE A 75 -0.10 2.64 -12.43
N PRO A 76 0.52 3.40 -13.35
CA PRO A 76 1.96 3.32 -13.56
C PRO A 76 2.76 3.72 -12.32
N LYS A 77 2.31 4.74 -11.59
CA LYS A 77 2.98 5.23 -10.39
C LYS A 77 2.94 4.17 -9.28
N ASP A 78 1.76 3.61 -9.00
CA ASP A 78 1.57 2.65 -7.92
C ASP A 78 2.30 1.34 -8.23
N MET A 79 2.19 0.83 -9.46
CA MET A 79 2.94 -0.36 -9.90
C MET A 79 4.46 -0.13 -9.83
N TYR A 80 4.94 1.02 -10.26
CA TYR A 80 6.36 1.36 -10.15
C TYR A 80 6.82 1.41 -8.67
N GLY A 81 6.03 2.01 -7.78
CA GLY A 81 6.33 2.07 -6.35
C GLY A 81 6.39 0.68 -5.72
N ILE A 82 5.44 -0.20 -6.06
CA ILE A 82 5.41 -1.58 -5.61
C ILE A 82 6.64 -2.34 -6.12
N GLN A 83 7.00 -2.20 -7.40
CA GLN A 83 8.19 -2.84 -7.99
C GLN A 83 9.50 -2.40 -7.32
N LEU A 84 9.61 -1.13 -6.93
CA LEU A 84 10.78 -0.60 -6.23
C LEU A 84 10.94 -1.14 -4.80
N ALA A 85 9.85 -1.53 -4.17
CA ALA A 85 9.83 -1.96 -2.79
C ALA A 85 10.21 -3.43 -2.63
N ASP A 86 10.76 -3.77 -1.47
CA ASP A 86 11.06 -5.15 -1.07
C ASP A 86 9.88 -5.77 -0.31
N ALA A 87 9.07 -4.94 0.34
CA ALA A 87 7.92 -5.32 1.15
C ALA A 87 6.81 -4.25 1.08
N MET A 88 5.61 -4.58 1.55
CA MET A 88 4.48 -3.65 1.63
C MET A 88 3.97 -3.53 3.06
N VAL A 89 3.62 -2.31 3.45
CA VAL A 89 2.81 -2.03 4.65
C VAL A 89 1.45 -1.56 4.21
N VAL A 90 0.40 -2.17 4.70
CA VAL A 90 -1.00 -1.78 4.48
C VAL A 90 -1.57 -1.21 5.77
N TYR A 91 -1.78 0.11 5.83
CA TYR A 91 -2.57 0.69 6.90
C TYR A 91 -4.06 0.59 6.57
N TYR A 92 -4.72 -0.40 7.17
CA TYR A 92 -6.12 -0.72 6.94
C TYR A 92 -7.03 -0.02 7.95
N ASP A 93 -7.73 1.02 7.48
CA ASP A 93 -8.68 1.81 8.25
C ASP A 93 -10.04 1.97 7.51
N GLU A 94 -10.94 2.78 8.04
CA GLU A 94 -12.26 3.03 7.42
C GLU A 94 -12.19 3.61 6.00
N SER A 95 -11.10 4.30 5.64
CA SER A 95 -10.95 4.89 4.31
C SER A 95 -10.68 3.82 3.25
N VAL A 96 -9.93 2.77 3.62
CA VAL A 96 -9.66 1.62 2.73
C VAL A 96 -10.92 0.81 2.44
N GLN A 97 -11.85 0.73 3.40
CA GLN A 97 -13.14 0.04 3.19
C GLN A 97 -14.00 0.67 2.08
N LYS A 98 -13.77 1.94 1.77
CA LYS A 98 -14.53 2.71 0.78
C LYS A 98 -13.93 2.69 -0.62
N GLY A 99 -12.66 2.26 -0.74
CA GLY A 99 -11.91 2.25 -1.99
C GLY A 99 -11.36 0.88 -2.34
N ALA A 100 -10.89 0.72 -3.58
CA ALA A 100 -10.35 -0.54 -4.07
C ALA A 100 -8.83 -0.49 -4.36
N GLY A 101 -8.21 0.70 -4.33
CA GLY A 101 -6.80 0.88 -4.70
C GLY A 101 -5.86 0.06 -3.83
N THR A 102 -5.96 0.21 -2.51
CA THR A 102 -5.14 -0.53 -1.55
C THR A 102 -5.26 -2.05 -1.69
N LEU A 103 -6.46 -2.57 -1.96
CA LEU A 103 -6.65 -4.02 -2.16
C LEU A 103 -6.03 -4.50 -3.47
N ALA A 104 -6.07 -3.69 -4.53
CA ALA A 104 -5.42 -4.01 -5.80
C ALA A 104 -3.88 -3.97 -5.68
N GLU A 105 -3.34 -3.00 -4.93
CA GLU A 105 -1.91 -2.91 -4.60
C GLU A 105 -1.44 -4.12 -3.79
N ALA A 106 -2.23 -4.52 -2.78
CA ALA A 106 -1.96 -5.69 -1.95
C ALA A 106 -1.87 -6.97 -2.78
N TRP A 107 -2.85 -7.19 -3.66
CA TRP A 107 -2.82 -8.32 -4.59
C TRP A 107 -1.58 -8.32 -5.49
N GLU A 108 -1.17 -7.16 -6.01
CA GLU A 108 0.03 -7.08 -6.85
C GLU A 108 1.30 -7.40 -6.06
N ALA A 109 1.44 -6.90 -4.82
CA ALA A 109 2.56 -7.22 -3.95
C ALA A 109 2.62 -8.73 -3.63
N PHE A 110 1.47 -9.35 -3.31
CA PHE A 110 1.38 -10.79 -3.10
C PHE A 110 1.80 -11.58 -4.33
N ARG A 111 1.30 -11.20 -5.51
CA ARG A 111 1.63 -11.83 -6.79
C ARG A 111 3.13 -11.77 -7.11
N GLU A 112 3.80 -10.68 -6.71
CA GLU A 112 5.25 -10.54 -6.84
C GLU A 112 6.05 -11.25 -5.72
N GLY A 113 5.37 -11.95 -4.81
CA GLY A 113 6.01 -12.67 -3.70
C GLY A 113 6.69 -11.74 -2.69
N LYS A 114 6.13 -10.54 -2.48
CA LYS A 114 6.61 -9.57 -1.50
C LYS A 114 5.90 -9.76 -0.17
N PRO A 115 6.64 -9.78 0.96
CA PRO A 115 5.99 -9.81 2.27
C PRO A 115 5.13 -8.58 2.46
N MET A 116 3.93 -8.79 3.00
CA MET A 116 2.96 -7.74 3.27
C MET A 116 2.54 -7.77 4.73
N TYR A 117 2.54 -6.60 5.36
CA TYR A 117 2.20 -6.38 6.76
C TYR A 117 0.96 -5.51 6.86
N ILE A 118 -0.06 -5.99 7.58
CA ILE A 118 -1.25 -5.21 7.84
C ILE A 118 -1.09 -4.51 9.19
N ILE A 119 -1.38 -3.22 9.24
CA ILE A 119 -1.55 -2.46 10.48
C ILE A 119 -2.99 -2.00 10.55
N SER A 120 -3.73 -2.39 11.60
CA SER A 120 -5.13 -2.00 11.75
C SER A 120 -5.58 -2.07 13.21
N GLU A 121 -6.33 -1.06 13.65
CA GLU A 121 -7.02 -1.08 14.94
C GLU A 121 -8.32 -1.91 14.91
N PHE A 122 -8.75 -2.35 13.74
CA PHE A 122 -9.94 -3.18 13.60
C PHE A 122 -9.69 -4.60 14.12
N PRO A 123 -10.71 -5.22 14.73
CA PRO A 123 -10.65 -6.64 15.08
C PRO A 123 -10.61 -7.49 13.80
N LEU A 124 -10.04 -8.69 13.91
CA LEU A 124 -9.74 -9.58 12.76
C LEU A 124 -10.97 -9.83 11.86
N GLU A 125 -12.16 -9.96 12.43
CA GLU A 125 -13.40 -10.21 11.68
C GLU A 125 -13.82 -9.05 10.75
N LYS A 126 -13.23 -7.86 10.91
CA LYS A 126 -13.45 -6.71 10.03
C LYS A 126 -12.39 -6.55 8.94
N ILE A 127 -11.35 -7.36 8.98
CA ILE A 127 -10.31 -7.35 7.93
C ILE A 127 -10.79 -8.26 6.78
N PRO A 128 -10.74 -7.81 5.52
CA PRO A 128 -11.13 -8.64 4.38
C PRO A 128 -10.32 -9.94 4.31
N THR A 129 -10.99 -11.06 4.07
CA THR A 129 -10.36 -12.38 4.01
C THR A 129 -9.23 -12.46 2.97
N TRP A 130 -9.38 -11.81 1.83
CA TRP A 130 -8.33 -11.74 0.80
C TRP A 130 -7.08 -11.05 1.34
N LEU A 131 -7.24 -9.89 1.97
CA LEU A 131 -6.12 -9.14 2.53
C LEU A 131 -5.37 -9.95 3.61
N ILE A 132 -6.12 -10.70 4.44
CA ILE A 132 -5.50 -11.63 5.41
C ILE A 132 -4.71 -12.72 4.69
N GLY A 133 -5.29 -13.32 3.63
CA GLY A 133 -4.62 -14.37 2.85
C GLY A 133 -3.37 -13.93 2.11
N GLU A 134 -3.25 -12.65 1.80
CA GLU A 134 -2.12 -12.02 1.13
C GLU A 134 -1.01 -11.60 2.11
N SER A 135 -1.33 -11.44 3.41
CA SER A 135 -0.41 -10.91 4.42
C SER A 135 0.48 -11.99 5.05
N ILE A 136 1.63 -11.56 5.53
CA ILE A 136 2.51 -12.36 6.39
C ILE A 136 2.11 -12.20 7.85
N GLU A 137 1.85 -10.96 8.28
CA GLU A 137 1.53 -10.66 9.68
C GLU A 137 0.55 -9.47 9.77
N LEU A 138 -0.19 -9.42 10.89
CA LEU A 138 -1.12 -8.37 11.23
C LEU A 138 -0.77 -7.78 12.60
N PHE A 139 -0.67 -6.46 12.65
CA PHE A 139 -0.37 -5.68 13.85
C PHE A 139 -1.54 -4.76 14.20
N HIS A 140 -1.77 -4.55 15.50
CA HIS A 140 -2.81 -3.65 15.98
C HIS A 140 -2.29 -2.23 16.27
N SER A 141 -0.97 -2.03 16.21
CA SER A 141 -0.32 -0.72 16.32
C SER A 141 0.87 -0.59 15.39
N PHE A 142 1.26 0.65 15.11
CA PHE A 142 2.49 0.94 14.37
C PHE A 142 3.73 0.57 15.20
N GLU A 143 3.67 0.69 16.51
CA GLU A 143 4.74 0.36 17.44
C GLU A 143 5.06 -1.14 17.42
N ASP A 144 4.04 -2.00 17.41
CA ASP A 144 4.22 -3.45 17.30
C ASP A 144 4.87 -3.83 15.96
N PHE A 145 4.41 -3.20 14.87
CA PHE A 145 5.03 -3.39 13.55
C PHE A 145 6.50 -2.97 13.55
N LEU A 146 6.82 -1.78 14.08
CA LEU A 146 8.20 -1.29 14.12
C LEU A 146 9.11 -2.19 14.98
N ALA A 147 8.62 -2.66 16.13
CA ALA A 147 9.35 -3.61 16.96
C ALA A 147 9.64 -4.93 16.22
N TYR A 148 8.68 -5.40 15.41
CA TYR A 148 8.84 -6.61 14.61
C TYR A 148 9.87 -6.47 13.50
N VAL A 149 9.82 -5.37 12.72
CA VAL A 149 10.72 -5.17 11.58
C VAL A 149 12.12 -4.70 11.98
N ALA A 150 12.33 -4.33 13.25
CA ALA A 150 13.65 -4.07 13.82
C ALA A 150 14.53 -5.33 13.89
N ASP A 151 13.94 -6.54 13.86
CA ASP A 151 14.68 -7.80 13.77
C ASP A 151 14.83 -8.23 12.30
N GLU A 152 16.07 -8.14 11.78
CA GLU A 152 16.39 -8.53 10.40
C GLU A 152 16.07 -10.02 10.10
N ASN A 153 16.11 -10.90 11.10
CA ASN A 153 15.78 -12.31 10.90
C ASN A 153 14.30 -12.48 10.52
N ASN A 154 13.40 -11.73 11.15
CA ASN A 154 11.99 -11.74 10.76
C ASN A 154 11.84 -11.38 9.28
N LEU A 155 12.47 -10.30 8.84
CA LEU A 155 12.38 -9.82 7.47
C LEU A 155 12.93 -10.83 6.44
N ILE A 156 14.03 -11.51 6.76
CA ILE A 156 14.59 -12.55 5.88
C ILE A 156 13.63 -13.74 5.77
N MET A 157 13.09 -14.21 6.88
CA MET A 157 12.14 -15.33 6.89
C MET A 157 10.85 -14.99 6.17
N ASP A 158 10.36 -13.76 6.34
CA ASP A 158 9.14 -13.27 5.70
C ASP A 158 9.27 -13.18 4.17
N MET A 159 10.44 -12.75 3.67
CA MET A 159 10.72 -12.75 2.23
C MET A 159 10.67 -14.15 1.62
N LEU A 160 11.17 -15.14 2.35
CA LEU A 160 11.12 -16.54 1.91
C LEU A 160 9.68 -17.09 1.98
N ALA A 161 8.96 -16.78 3.05
CA ALA A 161 7.57 -17.20 3.25
C ALA A 161 6.63 -16.59 2.19
N ALA A 162 6.76 -15.29 1.89
CA ALA A 162 5.95 -14.61 0.88
C ALA A 162 6.15 -15.20 -0.52
N LYS A 163 7.40 -15.44 -0.94
CA LYS A 163 7.70 -16.08 -2.22
C LYS A 163 7.11 -17.48 -2.31
N LYS A 164 7.22 -18.26 -1.24
CA LYS A 164 6.64 -19.61 -1.18
C LYS A 164 5.12 -19.56 -1.26
N ALA A 165 4.46 -18.68 -0.49
CA ALA A 165 3.01 -18.54 -0.50
C ALA A 165 2.48 -18.13 -1.88
N ALA A 166 3.12 -17.18 -2.53
CA ALA A 166 2.74 -16.78 -3.89
C ALA A 166 2.89 -17.94 -4.90
N SER A 167 4.01 -18.66 -4.85
CA SER A 167 4.25 -19.81 -5.73
C SER A 167 3.24 -20.95 -5.49
N GLU A 168 2.90 -21.25 -4.24
CA GLU A 168 1.90 -22.28 -3.89
C GLU A 168 0.49 -21.89 -4.32
N ALA A 169 0.13 -20.60 -4.17
CA ALA A 169 -1.21 -20.12 -4.51
C ALA A 169 -1.45 -19.94 -6.01
N LEU A 170 -0.42 -19.52 -6.74
CA LEU A 170 -0.54 -19.14 -8.16
C LEU A 170 0.00 -20.22 -9.11
N GLY A 171 0.78 -21.18 -8.59
CA GLY A 171 1.45 -22.20 -9.41
C GLY A 171 2.43 -21.56 -10.41
N ASP A 172 2.82 -22.36 -11.44
CA ASP A 172 3.67 -21.89 -12.53
C ASP A 172 2.87 -21.10 -13.59
N ILE A 173 1.95 -20.22 -13.12
CA ILE A 173 1.09 -19.43 -14.02
C ILE A 173 1.87 -18.26 -14.67
N TYR A 174 3.12 -18.02 -14.23
CA TYR A 174 3.99 -16.97 -14.77
C TYR A 174 5.39 -17.48 -15.08
#